data_19a32f57056f883896729db3a1d62089
#
_entry.id   19a32f57056f883896729db3a1d62089
#
_cell.length_a   1.000
_cell.length_b   1.000
_cell.length_c   1.000
_cell.angle_alpha   90.00
_cell.angle_beta   90.00
_cell.angle_gamma   90.00
#
_symmetry.space_group_name_H-M   'P 1'
#
loop_
_entity.id
_entity.type
_entity.pdbx_description
1 polymer ?
#
loop_
_entity_poly.entity_id
_entity_poly.type
_entity_poly.pdbx_seq_one_letter_code
_entity_poly.pdbx_strand_id
1 'polypeptide(L)'
;MRFTVSDRFDLFRARELGRAARAVGVVSLVVLLVSGFAVENIVLAQQSQPATRITAVRVEGSVRVEKQTILSFLTLKEGQAFDIVAADGALKGMLATGMFSDATLNMEGSILVVKVAENPMINRVAFEGNRKIEDDKLRDEIQSKARSVFTRARVQSDADRLLTIYRRGGRYNALVEPKIIHLDQNRVDLVFEITEGDVTGIKRIGFVGNVEFSDGTLRQKIRTVESAWWRFLSSDDRFDPDRLQLDRELLRKFYLSEGYADFRVESAIAELSPDRSGFFVTFTISEGPRYKFGAIDVATRLPDLSTKSLKDRTTISEGDWYNAEEVEKTATALSEAVGAMGYAFADIR
;
A
#
# COMPACT_ATOMS: atom_id res chain seq x y z
N MET A 1 -3.97 -27.42 -27.47
CA MET A 1 -4.22 -28.35 -26.35
C MET A 1 -4.97 -27.55 -25.26
N ARG A 2 -6.26 -27.86 -25.07
CA ARG A 2 -7.12 -27.20 -24.08
C ARG A 2 -6.98 -27.95 -22.76
N PHE A 3 -6.71 -27.24 -21.67
CA PHE A 3 -6.84 -27.78 -20.31
C PHE A 3 -8.00 -27.10 -19.60
N THR A 4 -8.96 -27.93 -19.26
CA THR A 4 -10.15 -27.61 -18.44
C THR A 4 -9.76 -27.72 -16.95
N VAL A 5 -10.06 -26.71 -16.17
CA VAL A 5 -9.95 -26.72 -14.71
C VAL A 5 -11.24 -27.32 -14.16
N SER A 6 -11.12 -28.37 -13.36
CA SER A 6 -12.22 -29.00 -12.61
C SER A 6 -12.13 -28.60 -11.15
N ASP A 7 -13.20 -27.98 -10.69
CA ASP A 7 -13.48 -27.71 -9.26
C ASP A 7 -13.63 -29.00 -8.46
N ARG A 8 -12.96 -29.06 -7.32
CA ARG A 8 -13.36 -29.90 -6.19
C ARG A 8 -13.17 -29.15 -4.89
N PHE A 9 -14.27 -28.65 -4.38
CA PHE A 9 -14.42 -28.35 -2.95
C PHE A 9 -15.06 -29.57 -2.29
N ASP A 10 -14.35 -30.23 -1.39
CA ASP A 10 -14.90 -31.20 -0.43
C ASP A 10 -14.76 -30.66 0.99
N LEU A 11 -15.89 -30.28 1.52
CA LEU A 11 -16.52 -30.49 2.83
C LEU A 11 -15.64 -31.16 3.91
N PHE A 12 -15.30 -30.40 4.93
CA PHE A 12 -15.04 -30.96 6.27
C PHE A 12 -16.24 -30.76 7.20
N ARG A 13 -16.76 -31.90 7.59
CA ARG A 13 -17.92 -32.18 8.44
C ARG A 13 -17.50 -32.07 9.89
N ALA A 14 -18.11 -31.20 10.65
CA ALA A 14 -18.11 -31.29 12.11
C ALA A 14 -19.29 -32.13 12.57
N ARG A 15 -18.98 -33.18 13.30
CA ARG A 15 -19.86 -34.11 14.02
C ARG A 15 -19.84 -33.68 15.48
N GLU A 16 -21.00 -33.66 16.06
CA GLU A 16 -21.37 -34.26 17.37
C GLU A 16 -22.30 -33.39 18.21
N LEU A 17 -23.20 -34.17 18.81
CA LEU A 17 -24.06 -33.97 19.99
C LEU A 17 -25.51 -33.58 19.65
N GLY A 18 -26.52 -34.36 19.98
CA GLY A 18 -26.69 -35.42 20.95
C GLY A 18 -28.18 -35.49 21.29
N ARG A 19 -28.69 -36.60 21.16
CA ARG A 19 -29.83 -37.31 21.81
C ARG A 19 -30.84 -36.55 22.67
N ALA A 20 -32.08 -37.01 22.43
CA ALA A 20 -33.27 -37.13 23.30
C ALA A 20 -34.33 -36.03 23.03
N ALA A 21 -35.60 -36.29 22.79
CA ALA A 21 -36.46 -37.28 23.33
C ALA A 21 -37.70 -37.51 22.43
N ARG A 22 -38.20 -38.71 22.54
CA ARG A 22 -39.45 -39.22 22.00
C ARG A 22 -40.69 -38.58 22.68
N ALA A 23 -41.78 -38.34 21.96
CA ALA A 23 -42.95 -39.18 22.15
C ALA A 23 -44.25 -38.43 21.69
N VAL A 24 -45.07 -39.20 20.94
CA VAL A 24 -46.52 -39.29 21.02
C VAL A 24 -47.32 -38.04 20.65
N GLY A 25 -48.20 -37.97 19.73
CA GLY A 25 -49.05 -38.96 19.10
C GLY A 25 -50.33 -38.29 18.63
N VAL A 26 -50.90 -38.88 17.60
CA VAL A 26 -52.34 -38.99 17.34
C VAL A 26 -53.10 -37.79 16.68
N VAL A 27 -53.30 -37.93 15.40
CA VAL A 27 -54.56 -37.91 14.65
C VAL A 27 -55.65 -36.99 15.16
N SER A 28 -56.04 -36.03 14.35
CA SER A 28 -57.45 -35.79 14.05
C SER A 28 -57.62 -35.04 12.71
N LEU A 29 -58.06 -35.78 11.78
CA LEU A 29 -58.78 -35.36 10.58
C LEU A 29 -60.13 -34.85 11.07
N VAL A 30 -60.64 -33.71 10.58
CA VAL A 30 -62.07 -33.52 10.27
C VAL A 30 -62.38 -32.07 9.82
N VAL A 31 -62.95 -31.98 8.61
CA VAL A 31 -64.03 -31.12 8.13
C VAL A 31 -63.69 -29.74 7.57
N LEU A 32 -63.75 -29.76 6.25
CA LEU A 32 -64.14 -28.63 5.41
C LEU A 32 -65.47 -28.04 5.87
N LEU A 33 -65.46 -26.76 6.20
CA LEU A 33 -66.64 -25.92 6.12
C LEU A 33 -66.24 -24.64 5.39
N VAL A 34 -66.81 -24.55 4.19
CA VAL A 34 -66.81 -23.37 3.34
C VAL A 34 -67.60 -22.28 4.07
N SER A 35 -66.90 -21.26 4.49
CA SER A 35 -67.49 -19.96 4.79
C SER A 35 -66.59 -18.91 4.17
N GLY A 36 -67.13 -18.31 3.09
CA GLY A 36 -66.50 -17.18 2.43
C GLY A 36 -66.37 -16.03 3.39
N PHE A 37 -65.13 -15.80 3.80
CA PHE A 37 -64.73 -14.51 4.36
C PHE A 37 -64.07 -13.72 3.23
N ALA A 38 -64.73 -12.66 2.84
CA ALA A 38 -64.16 -11.59 2.06
C ALA A 38 -62.80 -11.19 2.70
N VAL A 39 -61.69 -11.45 2.00
CA VAL A 39 -60.39 -10.86 2.32
C VAL A 39 -60.57 -9.38 1.99
N GLU A 40 -61.01 -8.62 2.98
CA GLU A 40 -60.82 -7.19 2.93
C GLU A 40 -59.33 -6.97 2.87
N ASN A 41 -58.85 -6.49 1.72
CA ASN A 41 -57.53 -5.92 1.57
C ASN A 41 -57.40 -4.78 2.57
N ILE A 42 -56.88 -5.06 3.78
CA ILE A 42 -56.32 -4.04 4.64
C ILE A 42 -55.06 -3.55 3.91
N VAL A 43 -55.25 -2.64 2.99
CA VAL A 43 -54.21 -1.71 2.58
C VAL A 43 -53.86 -0.98 3.87
N LEU A 44 -52.79 -1.43 4.53
CA LEU A 44 -52.08 -0.60 5.49
C LEU A 44 -51.65 0.65 4.71
N ALA A 45 -52.55 1.62 4.68
CA ALA A 45 -52.19 2.97 4.34
C ALA A 45 -51.06 3.31 5.30
N GLN A 46 -49.82 3.23 4.82
CA GLN A 46 -48.68 3.90 5.44
C GLN A 46 -49.15 5.34 5.60
N GLN A 47 -49.58 5.69 6.82
CA GLN A 47 -49.84 7.07 7.17
C GLN A 47 -48.51 7.80 6.94
N SER A 48 -48.37 8.35 5.75
CA SER A 48 -47.35 9.38 5.50
C SER A 48 -47.69 10.48 6.51
N GLN A 49 -46.92 10.53 7.59
CA GLN A 49 -46.97 11.66 8.51
C GLN A 49 -46.88 12.92 7.64
N PRO A 50 -47.78 13.90 7.83
CA PRO A 50 -47.73 15.10 7.02
C PRO A 50 -46.33 15.69 7.12
N ALA A 51 -45.62 15.71 5.99
CA ALA A 51 -44.27 16.20 5.94
C ALA A 51 -44.26 17.62 6.52
N THR A 52 -43.58 17.81 7.67
CA THR A 52 -43.54 19.08 8.37
C THR A 52 -42.92 20.12 7.43
N ARG A 53 -43.66 21.17 7.11
CA ARG A 53 -43.14 22.26 6.26
C ARG A 53 -42.21 23.15 7.06
N ILE A 54 -41.11 23.52 6.44
CA ILE A 54 -40.13 24.45 7.01
C ILE A 54 -40.69 25.85 6.91
N THR A 55 -40.96 26.49 8.04
CA THR A 55 -41.44 27.89 8.07
C THR A 55 -40.30 28.88 8.26
N ALA A 56 -39.20 28.45 8.86
CA ALA A 56 -38.00 29.26 9.04
C ALA A 56 -36.77 28.38 9.20
N VAL A 57 -35.58 28.92 8.91
CA VAL A 57 -34.28 28.28 9.13
C VAL A 57 -33.50 29.08 10.17
N ARG A 58 -33.11 28.41 11.27
CA ARG A 58 -32.27 28.98 12.31
C ARG A 58 -30.87 28.37 12.28
N VAL A 59 -29.84 29.21 12.32
CA VAL A 59 -28.44 28.78 12.40
C VAL A 59 -27.90 29.08 13.79
N GLU A 60 -27.32 28.08 14.44
CA GLU A 60 -26.73 28.15 15.77
C GLU A 60 -25.27 27.68 15.76
N GLY A 61 -24.44 28.25 16.63
CA GLY A 61 -23.05 27.81 16.82
C GLY A 61 -22.03 28.39 15.83
N SER A 62 -22.49 29.19 14.84
CA SER A 62 -21.57 29.91 13.95
C SER A 62 -20.96 31.12 14.69
N VAL A 63 -19.61 31.24 14.60
CA VAL A 63 -18.86 32.36 15.22
C VAL A 63 -18.15 33.16 14.14
N ARG A 64 -17.46 32.51 13.22
CA ARG A 64 -16.65 33.10 12.15
C ARG A 64 -17.30 32.96 10.78
N VAL A 65 -17.95 31.83 10.55
CA VAL A 65 -18.62 31.56 9.28
C VAL A 65 -19.96 32.28 9.25
N GLU A 66 -20.17 33.08 8.21
CA GLU A 66 -21.42 33.81 8.05
C GLU A 66 -22.60 32.85 7.86
N LYS A 67 -23.75 33.21 8.47
CA LYS A 67 -24.98 32.42 8.34
C LYS A 67 -25.38 32.19 6.90
N GLN A 68 -25.19 33.16 6.02
CA GLN A 68 -25.47 33.05 4.59
C GLN A 68 -24.68 31.93 3.93
N THR A 69 -23.41 31.77 4.28
CA THR A 69 -22.54 30.70 3.82
C THR A 69 -23.07 29.34 4.26
N ILE A 70 -23.50 29.22 5.52
CA ILE A 70 -24.07 27.96 6.03
C ILE A 70 -25.37 27.63 5.29
N LEU A 71 -26.22 28.63 5.10
CA LEU A 71 -27.49 28.47 4.35
C LEU A 71 -27.26 28.07 2.88
N SER A 72 -26.16 28.47 2.27
CA SER A 72 -25.83 28.11 0.88
C SER A 72 -25.59 26.60 0.68
N PHE A 73 -25.23 25.88 1.72
CA PHE A 73 -25.12 24.40 1.67
C PHE A 73 -26.47 23.68 1.75
N LEU A 74 -27.52 24.39 2.18
CA LEU A 74 -28.85 23.80 2.30
C LEU A 74 -29.58 23.84 0.96
N THR A 75 -30.03 22.70 0.51
CA THR A 75 -31.00 22.58 -0.58
C THR A 75 -32.42 22.80 -0.08
N LEU A 76 -32.65 22.63 1.23
CA LEU A 76 -33.91 22.82 1.90
C LEU A 76 -34.19 24.33 2.14
N LYS A 77 -35.36 24.80 1.67
CA LYS A 77 -35.77 26.20 1.78
C LYS A 77 -37.07 26.34 2.56
N GLU A 78 -37.33 27.55 3.05
CA GLU A 78 -38.60 27.88 3.63
C GLU A 78 -39.76 27.61 2.68
N GLY A 79 -40.87 27.09 3.21
CA GLY A 79 -42.04 26.65 2.44
C GLY A 79 -41.98 25.21 1.91
N GLN A 80 -40.83 24.57 1.91
CA GLN A 80 -40.67 23.17 1.48
C GLN A 80 -40.95 22.17 2.61
N ALA A 81 -41.32 20.95 2.24
CA ALA A 81 -41.38 19.84 3.17
C ALA A 81 -39.96 19.42 3.57
N PHE A 82 -39.79 19.06 4.85
CA PHE A 82 -38.52 18.52 5.31
C PHE A 82 -38.24 17.17 4.64
N ASP A 83 -37.06 17.06 4.00
CA ASP A 83 -36.56 15.84 3.37
C ASP A 83 -35.27 15.41 4.05
N ILE A 84 -35.26 14.24 4.64
CA ILE A 84 -34.12 13.67 5.36
C ILE A 84 -32.93 13.38 4.44
N VAL A 85 -33.16 13.03 3.18
CA VAL A 85 -32.09 12.75 2.19
C VAL A 85 -31.40 14.05 1.80
N ALA A 86 -32.17 15.10 1.57
CA ALA A 86 -31.63 16.43 1.29
C ALA A 86 -30.87 17.00 2.51
N ALA A 87 -31.37 16.76 3.74
CA ALA A 87 -30.70 17.15 4.98
C ALA A 87 -29.34 16.42 5.15
N ASP A 88 -29.29 15.10 4.94
CA ASP A 88 -28.05 14.31 5.00
C ASP A 88 -27.04 14.76 3.92
N GLY A 89 -27.51 15.04 2.71
CA GLY A 89 -26.68 15.61 1.65
C GLY A 89 -26.06 16.96 2.02
N ALA A 90 -26.86 17.85 2.63
CA ALA A 90 -26.38 19.14 3.10
C ALA A 90 -25.35 19.01 4.24
N LEU A 91 -25.59 18.12 5.22
CA LEU A 91 -24.64 17.82 6.29
C LEU A 91 -23.30 17.31 5.76
N LYS A 92 -23.33 16.34 4.86
CA LYS A 92 -22.12 15.82 4.21
C LYS A 92 -21.38 16.91 3.43
N GLY A 93 -22.11 17.76 2.72
CA GLY A 93 -21.53 18.90 2.01
C GLY A 93 -20.84 19.88 2.97
N MET A 94 -21.48 20.26 4.07
CA MET A 94 -20.89 21.14 5.08
C MET A 94 -19.62 20.53 5.71
N LEU A 95 -19.67 19.28 6.14
CA LEU A 95 -18.53 18.58 6.76
C LEU A 95 -17.37 18.40 5.78
N ALA A 96 -17.66 18.13 4.50
CA ALA A 96 -16.65 17.96 3.45
C ALA A 96 -15.82 19.24 3.20
N THR A 97 -16.33 20.41 3.52
CA THR A 97 -15.56 21.66 3.41
C THR A 97 -14.40 21.74 4.39
N GLY A 98 -14.45 20.96 5.48
CA GLY A 98 -13.49 21.01 6.58
C GLY A 98 -13.63 22.26 7.45
N MET A 99 -14.60 23.14 7.21
CA MET A 99 -14.85 24.33 8.06
C MET A 99 -15.50 23.97 9.40
N PHE A 100 -16.23 22.86 9.43
CA PHE A 100 -16.99 22.43 10.59
C PHE A 100 -16.44 21.11 11.15
N SER A 101 -16.33 21.03 12.46
CA SER A 101 -16.00 19.80 13.19
C SER A 101 -17.24 18.93 13.41
N ASP A 102 -18.40 19.58 13.48
CA ASP A 102 -19.70 18.93 13.63
C ASP A 102 -20.80 19.81 13.02
N ALA A 103 -21.84 19.17 12.52
CA ALA A 103 -23.05 19.83 12.03
C ALA A 103 -24.26 18.92 12.24
N THR A 104 -25.35 19.48 12.70
CA THR A 104 -26.63 18.77 12.86
C THR A 104 -27.77 19.58 12.26
N LEU A 105 -28.74 18.89 11.66
CA LEU A 105 -30.00 19.46 11.19
C LEU A 105 -31.17 18.79 11.91
N ASN A 106 -31.94 19.58 12.64
CA ASN A 106 -33.09 19.06 13.38
C ASN A 106 -34.31 19.95 13.15
N MET A 107 -35.50 19.35 13.13
CA MET A 107 -36.76 20.10 13.12
C MET A 107 -37.20 20.39 14.56
N GLU A 108 -37.36 21.65 14.90
CA GLU A 108 -38.02 22.12 16.13
C GLU A 108 -39.41 22.66 15.76
N GLY A 109 -40.42 21.79 15.82
CA GLY A 109 -41.74 22.10 15.26
C GLY A 109 -41.67 22.29 13.75
N SER A 110 -41.89 23.49 13.26
CA SER A 110 -41.78 23.87 11.84
C SER A 110 -40.48 24.64 11.49
N ILE A 111 -39.57 24.84 12.47
CA ILE A 111 -38.32 25.54 12.28
C ILE A 111 -37.20 24.51 12.03
N LEU A 112 -36.45 24.64 10.92
CA LEU A 112 -35.24 23.88 10.67
C LEU A 112 -34.07 24.52 11.43
N VAL A 113 -33.55 23.85 12.44
CA VAL A 113 -32.38 24.27 13.21
C VAL A 113 -31.12 23.62 12.66
N VAL A 114 -30.20 24.44 12.18
CA VAL A 114 -28.87 24.05 11.71
C VAL A 114 -27.88 24.41 12.81
N LYS A 115 -27.41 23.42 13.54
CA LYS A 115 -26.41 23.64 14.58
C LYS A 115 -25.06 23.22 14.07
N VAL A 116 -24.07 24.11 14.13
CA VAL A 116 -22.71 23.87 13.63
C VAL A 116 -21.69 24.09 14.73
N ALA A 117 -20.61 23.33 14.69
CA ALA A 117 -19.40 23.59 15.47
C ALA A 117 -18.25 23.85 14.49
N GLU A 118 -17.68 25.04 14.54
CA GLU A 118 -16.59 25.41 13.62
C GLU A 118 -15.26 24.76 14.03
N ASN A 119 -14.52 24.28 13.04
CA ASN A 119 -13.13 23.86 13.25
C ASN A 119 -12.28 25.08 13.65
N PRO A 120 -11.35 24.94 14.61
CA PRO A 120 -10.49 26.04 15.02
C PRO A 120 -9.52 26.46 13.92
N MET A 121 -8.97 27.66 14.03
CA MET A 121 -7.90 28.15 13.18
C MET A 121 -6.54 27.82 13.78
N ILE A 122 -5.61 27.37 12.95
CA ILE A 122 -4.22 27.17 13.34
C ILE A 122 -3.58 28.56 13.51
N ASN A 123 -3.15 28.88 14.73
CA ASN A 123 -2.43 30.10 15.04
C ASN A 123 -0.96 29.99 14.59
N ARG A 124 -0.30 28.91 14.98
CA ARG A 124 1.07 28.58 14.55
C ARG A 124 1.26 27.07 14.44
N VAL A 125 2.29 26.69 13.66
CA VAL A 125 2.79 25.31 13.59
C VAL A 125 4.25 25.34 14.08
N ALA A 126 4.59 24.43 14.98
CA ALA A 126 5.93 24.24 15.54
C ALA A 126 6.33 22.78 15.47
N PHE A 127 7.63 22.55 15.44
CA PHE A 127 8.24 21.22 15.50
C PHE A 127 9.14 21.17 16.73
N GLU A 128 9.12 20.05 17.44
CA GLU A 128 9.94 19.84 18.63
C GLU A 128 10.62 18.48 18.56
N GLY A 129 11.90 18.42 18.92
CA GLY A 129 12.68 17.17 18.92
C GLY A 129 13.36 16.80 17.59
N ASN A 130 13.12 17.53 16.53
CA ASN A 130 13.79 17.38 15.23
C ASN A 130 15.21 17.98 15.29
N ARG A 131 16.22 17.12 15.30
CA ARG A 131 17.64 17.52 15.34
C ARG A 131 18.36 17.31 14.02
N LYS A 132 17.85 16.40 13.18
CA LYS A 132 18.48 15.99 11.92
C LYS A 132 17.86 16.68 10.71
N ILE A 133 16.63 17.09 10.82
CA ILE A 133 15.90 17.78 9.76
C ILE A 133 15.45 19.13 10.29
N GLU A 134 15.79 20.18 9.55
CA GLU A 134 15.45 21.56 9.91
C GLU A 134 13.95 21.82 9.77
N ASP A 135 13.43 22.74 10.59
CA ASP A 135 12.00 23.12 10.61
C ASP A 135 11.48 23.53 9.24
N ASP A 136 12.26 24.24 8.45
CA ASP A 136 11.82 24.74 7.16
C ASP A 136 11.55 23.58 6.19
N LYS A 137 12.39 22.55 6.19
CA LYS A 137 12.16 21.34 5.39
C LYS A 137 10.92 20.58 5.83
N LEU A 138 10.69 20.47 7.15
CA LEU A 138 9.49 19.83 7.68
C LEU A 138 8.23 20.65 7.34
N ARG A 139 8.34 21.98 7.40
CA ARG A 139 7.23 22.91 7.09
C ARG A 139 6.79 22.85 5.63
N ASP A 140 7.72 22.59 4.70
CA ASP A 140 7.41 22.47 3.28
C ASP A 140 6.62 21.20 2.96
N GLU A 141 6.78 20.17 3.76
CA GLU A 141 6.14 18.86 3.55
C GLU A 141 4.72 18.75 4.11
N ILE A 142 4.33 19.65 5.01
CA ILE A 142 3.02 19.64 5.64
C ILE A 142 2.03 20.58 4.93
N GLN A 143 0.75 20.23 5.01
CA GLN A 143 -0.36 21.05 4.50
C GLN A 143 -0.92 21.99 5.55
N SER A 144 -0.80 21.63 6.82
CA SER A 144 -1.24 22.48 7.94
C SER A 144 -0.34 23.70 8.06
N LYS A 145 -0.93 24.88 7.88
CA LYS A 145 -0.19 26.15 7.93
C LYS A 145 -0.86 27.11 8.90
N ALA A 146 -0.09 28.06 9.42
CA ALA A 146 -0.67 29.16 10.21
C ALA A 146 -1.78 29.86 9.42
N ARG A 147 -2.83 30.27 10.11
CA ARG A 147 -4.05 30.89 9.57
C ARG A 147 -4.90 29.98 8.67
N SER A 148 -4.62 28.67 8.61
CA SER A 148 -5.51 27.70 7.96
C SER A 148 -6.46 27.06 8.97
N VAL A 149 -7.54 26.45 8.46
CA VAL A 149 -8.50 25.73 9.32
C VAL A 149 -7.86 24.41 9.75
N PHE A 150 -7.90 24.13 11.03
CA PHE A 150 -7.48 22.87 11.61
C PHE A 150 -8.47 21.75 11.27
N THR A 151 -8.00 20.62 10.80
CA THR A 151 -8.78 19.38 10.75
C THR A 151 -7.92 18.21 11.22
N ARG A 152 -8.49 17.32 12.05
CA ARG A 152 -7.76 16.14 12.56
C ARG A 152 -7.19 15.28 11.43
N ALA A 153 -7.96 15.08 10.35
CA ALA A 153 -7.54 14.28 9.22
C ALA A 153 -6.30 14.87 8.52
N ARG A 154 -6.25 16.20 8.32
CA ARG A 154 -5.09 16.87 7.72
C ARG A 154 -3.86 16.75 8.60
N VAL A 155 -4.01 17.01 9.91
CA VAL A 155 -2.90 16.92 10.86
C VAL A 155 -2.35 15.50 10.95
N GLN A 156 -3.21 14.48 10.93
CA GLN A 156 -2.76 13.09 10.89
C GLN A 156 -2.03 12.78 9.59
N SER A 157 -2.54 13.22 8.46
CA SER A 157 -1.86 13.07 7.16
C SER A 157 -0.50 13.77 7.14
N ASP A 158 -0.37 14.92 7.77
CA ASP A 158 0.89 15.63 7.89
C ASP A 158 1.88 14.88 8.80
N ALA A 159 1.42 14.32 9.92
CA ALA A 159 2.26 13.47 10.77
C ALA A 159 2.78 12.24 10.02
N ASP A 160 1.94 11.59 9.20
CA ASP A 160 2.33 10.43 8.39
C ASP A 160 3.35 10.81 7.30
N ARG A 161 3.24 12.01 6.71
CA ARG A 161 4.22 12.54 5.75
C ARG A 161 5.56 12.80 6.42
N LEU A 162 5.56 13.48 7.57
CA LEU A 162 6.77 13.70 8.35
C LEU A 162 7.45 12.37 8.73
N LEU A 163 6.67 11.40 9.18
CA LEU A 163 7.17 10.06 9.49
C LEU A 163 7.79 9.38 8.26
N THR A 164 7.19 9.59 7.08
CA THR A 164 7.73 9.05 5.81
C THR A 164 9.09 9.63 5.47
N ILE A 165 9.32 10.93 5.74
CA ILE A 165 10.62 11.58 5.52
C ILE A 165 11.69 10.95 6.42
N TYR A 166 11.39 10.74 7.70
CA TYR A 166 12.32 10.09 8.63
C TYR A 166 12.62 8.65 8.20
N ARG A 167 11.62 7.90 7.75
CA ARG A 167 11.80 6.53 7.23
C ARG A 167 12.65 6.48 5.98
N ARG A 168 12.49 7.42 5.04
CA ARG A 168 13.38 7.56 3.87
C ARG A 168 14.81 7.85 4.28
N GLY A 169 15.02 8.57 5.40
CA GLY A 169 16.32 8.75 6.02
C GLY A 169 16.83 7.54 6.80
N GLY A 170 16.16 6.37 6.70
CA GLY A 170 16.55 5.15 7.40
C GLY A 170 16.15 5.10 8.88
N ARG A 171 15.30 6.02 9.35
CA ARG A 171 14.87 6.10 10.76
C ARG A 171 13.48 5.50 10.93
N TYR A 172 13.39 4.18 10.93
CA TYR A 172 12.12 3.45 11.05
C TYR A 172 11.55 3.45 12.47
N ASN A 173 12.37 3.86 13.44
CA ASN A 173 12.00 4.04 14.85
C ASN A 173 11.48 5.45 15.16
N ALA A 174 11.45 6.34 14.16
CA ALA A 174 10.92 7.68 14.34
C ALA A 174 9.44 7.64 14.75
N LEU A 175 9.06 8.57 15.63
CA LEU A 175 7.69 8.81 16.07
C LEU A 175 7.38 10.29 15.85
N VAL A 176 6.20 10.58 15.33
CA VAL A 176 5.70 11.95 15.15
C VAL A 176 4.31 12.03 15.77
N GLU A 177 4.18 12.79 16.83
CA GLU A 177 2.92 12.97 17.56
C GLU A 177 2.45 14.41 17.48
N PRO A 178 1.29 14.69 16.86
CA PRO A 178 0.73 16.01 16.84
C PRO A 178 0.10 16.35 18.20
N LYS A 179 0.53 17.46 18.80
CA LYS A 179 -0.07 18.05 20.01
C LYS A 179 -0.86 19.28 19.62
N ILE A 180 -2.08 19.38 20.15
CA ILE A 180 -3.01 20.46 19.86
C ILE A 180 -3.20 21.27 21.16
N ILE A 181 -2.80 22.52 21.13
CA ILE A 181 -2.93 23.44 22.26
C ILE A 181 -4.08 24.40 21.93
N HIS A 182 -5.18 24.29 22.66
CA HIS A 182 -6.35 25.13 22.46
C HIS A 182 -6.09 26.54 23.06
N LEU A 183 -6.43 27.54 22.27
CA LEU A 183 -6.32 28.95 22.61
C LEU A 183 -7.71 29.59 22.56
N ASP A 184 -7.81 30.80 23.12
CA ASP A 184 -9.03 31.62 23.03
C ASP A 184 -9.40 31.91 21.57
N GLN A 185 -10.67 32.30 21.36
CA GLN A 185 -11.25 32.67 20.06
C GLN A 185 -11.21 31.53 19.01
N ASN A 186 -11.46 30.30 19.44
CA ASN A 186 -11.47 29.11 18.58
C ASN A 186 -10.20 28.96 17.71
N ARG A 187 -9.02 29.12 18.35
CA ARG A 187 -7.70 28.96 17.75
C ARG A 187 -6.96 27.79 18.39
N VAL A 188 -5.99 27.23 17.66
CA VAL A 188 -5.08 26.20 18.17
C VAL A 188 -3.65 26.49 17.75
N ASP A 189 -2.70 26.18 18.64
CA ASP A 189 -1.32 25.94 18.24
C ASP A 189 -1.15 24.44 17.97
N LEU A 190 -0.49 24.12 16.85
CA LEU A 190 -0.16 22.77 16.44
C LEU A 190 1.32 22.56 16.64
N VAL A 191 1.70 21.58 17.45
CA VAL A 191 3.08 21.19 17.69
C VAL A 191 3.25 19.75 17.28
N PHE A 192 4.19 19.48 16.39
CA PHE A 192 4.61 18.11 16.07
C PHE A 192 5.79 17.74 16.98
N GLU A 193 5.52 16.89 17.97
CA GLU A 193 6.58 16.29 18.79
C GLU A 193 7.21 15.14 18.03
N ILE A 194 8.52 15.25 17.79
CA ILE A 194 9.27 14.31 16.98
C ILE A 194 10.29 13.60 17.84
N THR A 195 10.22 12.29 17.88
CA THR A 195 11.30 11.44 18.39
C THR A 195 11.97 10.79 17.19
N GLU A 196 13.16 11.25 16.82
CA GLU A 196 13.79 10.80 15.57
C GLU A 196 14.26 9.35 15.59
N GLY A 197 14.61 8.84 16.77
CA GLY A 197 15.20 7.51 16.92
C GLY A 197 16.58 7.38 16.24
N ASP A 198 17.17 6.21 16.33
CA ASP A 198 18.41 5.88 15.64
C ASP A 198 18.15 5.40 14.21
N VAL A 199 19.20 5.39 13.39
CA VAL A 199 19.15 4.78 12.06
C VAL A 199 18.96 3.28 12.21
N THR A 200 17.95 2.75 11.53
CA THR A 200 17.59 1.33 11.58
C THR A 200 18.43 0.57 10.55
N GLY A 201 19.32 -0.26 11.05
CA GLY A 201 20.21 -1.06 10.22
C GLY A 201 19.67 -2.46 9.92
N ILE A 202 20.47 -3.27 9.23
CA ILE A 202 20.15 -4.65 8.90
C ILE A 202 20.82 -5.57 9.92
N LYS A 203 20.04 -6.26 10.74
CA LYS A 203 20.54 -7.17 11.78
C LYS A 203 21.06 -8.47 11.20
N ARG A 204 20.38 -9.00 10.19
CA ARG A 204 20.72 -10.29 9.60
C ARG A 204 20.22 -10.40 8.17
N ILE A 205 21.03 -11.07 7.34
CA ILE A 205 20.68 -11.47 5.98
C ILE A 205 20.74 -12.99 5.91
N GLY A 206 19.61 -13.62 5.59
CA GLY A 206 19.47 -15.06 5.44
C GLY A 206 19.07 -15.45 4.02
N PHE A 207 19.39 -16.69 3.65
CA PHE A 207 18.99 -17.28 2.39
C PHE A 207 18.23 -18.57 2.65
N VAL A 208 17.25 -18.86 1.82
CA VAL A 208 16.43 -20.08 1.87
C VAL A 208 16.41 -20.69 0.47
N GLY A 209 16.70 -21.98 0.36
CA GLY A 209 16.76 -22.69 -0.90
C GLY A 209 18.15 -22.73 -1.54
N ASN A 210 19.17 -22.16 -0.91
CA ASN A 210 20.57 -22.26 -1.31
C ASN A 210 21.14 -23.62 -0.84
N VAL A 211 21.47 -24.47 -1.76
CA VAL A 211 22.04 -25.81 -1.52
C VAL A 211 23.53 -25.84 -1.86
N GLU A 212 23.89 -25.25 -3.00
CA GLU A 212 25.27 -25.27 -3.51
C GLU A 212 26.17 -24.23 -2.88
N PHE A 213 25.66 -23.03 -2.61
CA PHE A 213 26.44 -21.95 -2.05
C PHE A 213 26.01 -21.59 -0.62
N SER A 214 26.96 -21.42 0.25
CA SER A 214 26.69 -21.01 1.63
C SER A 214 26.16 -19.58 1.71
N ASP A 215 25.39 -19.28 2.78
CA ASP A 215 24.97 -17.90 3.12
C ASP A 215 26.15 -16.92 3.12
N GLY A 216 27.31 -17.37 3.63
CA GLY A 216 28.51 -16.54 3.68
C GLY A 216 29.01 -16.17 2.29
N THR A 217 28.98 -17.10 1.34
CA THR A 217 29.34 -16.86 -0.07
C THR A 217 28.35 -15.89 -0.71
N LEU A 218 27.06 -16.10 -0.52
CA LEU A 218 26.00 -15.27 -1.13
C LEU A 218 26.00 -13.85 -0.58
N ARG A 219 26.27 -13.67 0.74
CA ARG A 219 26.42 -12.32 1.34
C ARG A 219 27.56 -11.51 0.71
N GLN A 220 28.59 -12.15 0.23
CA GLN A 220 29.71 -11.46 -0.47
C GLN A 220 29.35 -11.02 -1.90
N LYS A 221 28.27 -11.55 -2.47
CA LYS A 221 27.83 -11.24 -3.84
C LYS A 221 26.81 -10.10 -3.91
N ILE A 222 26.24 -9.71 -2.79
CA ILE A 222 25.25 -8.62 -2.68
C ILE A 222 25.89 -7.33 -2.13
N ARG A 223 25.18 -6.21 -2.28
CA ARG A 223 25.59 -4.90 -1.78
C ARG A 223 25.09 -4.61 -0.37
N THR A 224 23.93 -5.15 -0.04
CA THR A 224 23.39 -5.05 1.30
C THR A 224 24.24 -5.82 2.29
N VAL A 225 24.58 -5.17 3.40
CA VAL A 225 25.44 -5.77 4.44
C VAL A 225 24.77 -5.68 5.82
N GLU A 226 25.12 -6.61 6.69
CA GLU A 226 24.68 -6.60 8.09
C GLU A 226 25.37 -5.46 8.85
N SER A 227 24.61 -4.78 9.71
CA SER A 227 25.11 -3.69 10.56
C SER A 227 26.15 -4.22 11.54
N ALA A 228 27.27 -3.49 11.66
CA ALA A 228 28.31 -3.81 12.60
C ALA A 228 28.84 -2.51 13.24
N TRP A 229 29.22 -2.57 14.52
CA TRP A 229 29.67 -1.40 15.30
C TRP A 229 30.86 -0.66 14.71
N TRP A 230 31.68 -1.32 13.85
CA TRP A 230 32.80 -0.72 13.15
C TRP A 230 32.46 -0.08 11.80
N ARG A 231 31.21 -0.16 11.35
CA ARG A 231 30.74 0.35 10.04
C ARG A 231 30.08 1.73 10.11
N PHE A 232 30.45 2.54 11.09
CA PHE A 232 29.85 3.87 11.34
C PHE A 232 30.02 4.88 10.20
N LEU A 233 30.89 4.61 9.22
CA LEU A 233 31.08 5.46 8.03
C LEU A 233 30.38 4.94 6.76
N SER A 234 29.82 3.73 6.79
CA SER A 234 29.11 3.15 5.65
C SER A 234 27.60 3.37 5.77
N SER A 235 26.94 3.56 4.62
CA SER A 235 25.48 3.57 4.54
C SER A 235 24.89 2.24 4.02
N ASP A 236 25.75 1.26 3.74
CA ASP A 236 25.37 0.00 3.11
C ASP A 236 24.64 -0.95 4.06
N ASP A 237 24.72 -0.68 5.35
CA ASP A 237 24.02 -1.38 6.43
C ASP A 237 22.62 -0.83 6.71
N ARG A 238 22.20 0.25 6.02
CA ARG A 238 20.85 0.77 6.13
C ARG A 238 19.91 0.01 5.21
N PHE A 239 18.69 -0.22 5.67
CA PHE A 239 17.67 -0.80 4.81
C PHE A 239 17.28 0.17 3.69
N ASP A 240 17.39 -0.32 2.46
CA ASP A 240 17.03 0.39 1.23
C ASP A 240 16.31 -0.59 0.28
N PRO A 241 15.02 -0.37 -0.04
CA PRO A 241 14.27 -1.24 -0.94
C PRO A 241 14.87 -1.35 -2.34
N ASP A 242 15.43 -0.26 -2.87
CA ASP A 242 16.02 -0.23 -4.21
C ASP A 242 17.30 -1.07 -4.24
N ARG A 243 18.04 -1.08 -3.14
CA ARG A 243 19.23 -1.92 -3.00
C ARG A 243 18.88 -3.41 -2.98
N LEU A 244 17.77 -3.81 -2.34
CA LEU A 244 17.32 -5.20 -2.39
C LEU A 244 17.03 -5.67 -3.83
N GLN A 245 16.53 -4.77 -4.67
CA GLN A 245 16.29 -5.08 -6.09
C GLN A 245 17.63 -5.32 -6.82
N LEU A 246 18.62 -4.46 -6.57
CA LEU A 246 19.97 -4.65 -7.10
C LEU A 246 20.58 -5.98 -6.62
N ASP A 247 20.42 -6.31 -5.34
CA ASP A 247 20.96 -7.55 -4.77
C ASP A 247 20.34 -8.81 -5.42
N ARG A 248 19.05 -8.78 -5.76
CA ARG A 248 18.41 -9.85 -6.53
C ARG A 248 19.09 -10.05 -7.89
N GLU A 249 19.39 -8.97 -8.59
CA GLU A 249 20.08 -9.04 -9.89
C GLU A 249 21.54 -9.49 -9.73
N LEU A 250 22.23 -9.08 -8.67
CA LEU A 250 23.60 -9.53 -8.39
C LEU A 250 23.64 -11.04 -8.09
N LEU A 251 22.69 -11.55 -7.30
CA LEU A 251 22.55 -12.98 -7.04
C LEU A 251 22.26 -13.74 -8.34
N ARG A 252 21.32 -13.23 -9.15
CA ARG A 252 20.99 -13.83 -10.44
C ARG A 252 22.22 -13.88 -11.35
N LYS A 253 22.94 -12.78 -11.47
CA LYS A 253 24.16 -12.70 -12.30
C LYS A 253 25.20 -13.70 -11.81
N PHE A 254 25.42 -13.80 -10.50
CA PHE A 254 26.35 -14.76 -9.92
C PHE A 254 25.97 -16.20 -10.25
N TYR A 255 24.72 -16.62 -10.01
CA TYR A 255 24.30 -17.98 -10.29
C TYR A 255 24.34 -18.31 -11.78
N LEU A 256 23.97 -17.39 -12.65
CA LEU A 256 24.09 -17.55 -14.11
C LEU A 256 25.54 -17.69 -14.57
N SER A 257 26.51 -17.08 -13.87
CA SER A 257 27.95 -17.27 -14.18
C SER A 257 28.50 -18.60 -13.67
N GLU A 258 27.81 -19.22 -12.70
CA GLU A 258 28.22 -20.50 -12.11
C GLU A 258 27.53 -21.73 -12.77
N GLY A 259 26.69 -21.50 -13.76
CA GLY A 259 26.04 -22.57 -14.53
C GLY A 259 24.58 -22.82 -14.23
N TYR A 260 23.95 -22.04 -13.37
CA TYR A 260 22.56 -22.23 -12.96
C TYR A 260 21.62 -21.34 -13.79
N ALA A 261 21.35 -21.79 -15.05
CA ALA A 261 20.56 -21.02 -16.01
C ALA A 261 19.09 -20.76 -15.56
N ASP A 262 18.53 -21.69 -14.79
CA ASP A 262 17.15 -21.60 -14.28
C ASP A 262 17.04 -20.88 -12.93
N PHE A 263 18.12 -20.30 -12.43
CA PHE A 263 18.14 -19.60 -11.15
C PHE A 263 17.14 -18.45 -11.11
N ARG A 264 16.44 -18.37 -10.02
CA ARG A 264 15.54 -17.25 -9.73
C ARG A 264 15.48 -16.92 -8.25
N VAL A 265 15.34 -15.65 -7.96
CA VAL A 265 14.97 -15.16 -6.63
C VAL A 265 13.45 -15.11 -6.55
N GLU A 266 12.86 -16.00 -5.79
CA GLU A 266 11.40 -16.08 -5.62
C GLU A 266 10.87 -14.92 -4.80
N SER A 267 11.57 -14.57 -3.72
CA SER A 267 11.24 -13.42 -2.90
C SER A 267 12.49 -12.83 -2.22
N ALA A 268 12.43 -11.53 -1.94
CA ALA A 268 13.34 -10.83 -1.06
C ALA A 268 12.50 -9.99 -0.10
N ILE A 269 12.43 -10.41 1.15
CA ILE A 269 11.57 -9.83 2.17
C ILE A 269 12.44 -9.21 3.25
N ALA A 270 12.11 -7.98 3.64
CA ALA A 270 12.72 -7.32 4.78
C ALA A 270 11.66 -7.12 5.88
N GLU A 271 11.89 -7.72 7.02
CA GLU A 271 11.00 -7.64 8.17
C GLU A 271 11.63 -6.78 9.26
N LEU A 272 10.90 -5.76 9.70
CA LEU A 272 11.33 -4.94 10.83
C LEU A 272 11.15 -5.72 12.12
N SER A 273 12.18 -5.77 12.96
CA SER A 273 12.10 -6.40 14.27
C SER A 273 11.00 -5.76 15.13
N PRO A 274 10.35 -6.50 16.06
CA PRO A 274 9.29 -5.97 16.92
C PRO A 274 9.70 -4.74 17.73
N ASP A 275 10.96 -4.68 18.15
CA ASP A 275 11.59 -3.55 18.85
C ASP A 275 12.02 -2.41 17.90
N ARG A 276 11.76 -2.56 16.59
CA ARG A 276 12.13 -1.64 15.52
C ARG A 276 13.61 -1.29 15.44
N SER A 277 14.49 -2.06 16.07
CA SER A 277 15.93 -1.78 16.14
C SER A 277 16.71 -2.24 14.90
N GLY A 278 16.11 -3.04 14.00
CA GLY A 278 16.76 -3.48 12.77
C GLY A 278 15.88 -4.34 11.89
N PHE A 279 16.35 -4.57 10.68
CA PHE A 279 15.69 -5.42 9.69
C PHE A 279 16.33 -6.80 9.63
N PHE A 280 15.49 -7.80 9.43
CA PHE A 280 15.87 -9.14 8.99
C PHE A 280 15.53 -9.25 7.51
N VAL A 281 16.54 -9.48 6.68
CA VAL A 281 16.36 -9.65 5.23
C VAL A 281 16.46 -11.13 4.90
N THR A 282 15.47 -11.67 4.20
CA THR A 282 15.46 -13.08 3.76
C THR A 282 15.26 -13.15 2.26
N PHE A 283 16.21 -13.76 1.57
CA PHE A 283 16.13 -14.11 0.15
C PHE A 283 15.68 -15.57 0.02
N THR A 284 14.51 -15.80 -0.60
CA THR A 284 14.09 -17.14 -0.99
C THR A 284 14.48 -17.35 -2.45
N ILE A 285 15.28 -18.38 -2.71
CA ILE A 285 15.84 -18.65 -4.02
C ILE A 285 15.53 -20.06 -4.48
N SER A 286 15.53 -20.24 -5.79
CA SER A 286 15.48 -21.56 -6.46
C SER A 286 16.67 -21.64 -7.40
N GLU A 287 17.61 -22.55 -7.11
CA GLU A 287 18.86 -22.66 -7.86
C GLU A 287 18.66 -23.31 -9.23
N GLY A 288 17.81 -24.31 -9.29
CA GLY A 288 17.67 -25.18 -10.49
C GLY A 288 18.85 -26.11 -10.70
N PRO A 289 18.87 -26.86 -11.77
CA PRO A 289 20.00 -27.72 -12.14
C PRO A 289 21.16 -26.91 -12.74
N ARG A 290 22.36 -27.41 -12.58
CA ARG A 290 23.56 -26.86 -13.22
C ARG A 290 23.71 -27.36 -14.65
N TYR A 291 23.86 -26.44 -15.58
CA TYR A 291 23.93 -26.76 -17.04
C TYR A 291 25.34 -26.67 -17.60
N LYS A 292 25.57 -27.40 -18.69
CA LYS A 292 26.74 -27.29 -19.52
C LYS A 292 26.37 -26.83 -20.92
N PHE A 293 27.33 -26.24 -21.62
CA PHE A 293 27.14 -25.94 -23.03
C PHE A 293 27.08 -27.24 -23.83
N GLY A 294 26.08 -27.35 -24.70
CA GLY A 294 26.01 -28.38 -25.73
C GLY A 294 26.84 -27.99 -26.95
N ALA A 295 26.53 -28.63 -28.09
CA ALA A 295 27.19 -28.29 -29.35
C ALA A 295 26.99 -26.81 -29.71
N ILE A 296 28.10 -26.13 -30.01
CA ILE A 296 28.13 -24.72 -30.36
C ILE A 296 28.26 -24.61 -31.89
N ASP A 297 27.29 -23.98 -32.51
CA ASP A 297 27.30 -23.71 -33.93
C ASP A 297 27.09 -22.21 -34.21
N VAL A 298 27.80 -21.70 -35.23
CA VAL A 298 27.71 -20.34 -35.69
C VAL A 298 27.12 -20.32 -37.09
N ALA A 299 25.94 -19.77 -37.24
CA ALA A 299 25.29 -19.61 -38.53
C ALA A 299 25.25 -18.13 -38.95
N THR A 300 25.47 -17.85 -40.21
CA THR A 300 25.36 -16.49 -40.74
C THR A 300 24.52 -16.46 -42.02
N ARG A 301 23.80 -15.41 -42.24
CA ARG A 301 23.07 -15.11 -43.48
C ARG A 301 23.83 -14.15 -44.40
N LEU A 302 24.97 -13.65 -43.95
CA LEU A 302 25.79 -12.69 -44.68
C LEU A 302 26.70 -13.46 -45.65
N PRO A 303 26.67 -13.13 -46.97
CA PRO A 303 27.25 -13.99 -48.00
C PRO A 303 28.78 -14.11 -47.95
N ASP A 304 29.46 -13.11 -47.43
CA ASP A 304 30.95 -13.05 -47.48
C ASP A 304 31.59 -13.39 -46.13
N LEU A 305 30.80 -13.90 -45.15
CA LEU A 305 31.27 -14.23 -43.82
C LEU A 305 31.53 -15.71 -43.64
N SER A 306 32.81 -16.03 -43.34
CA SER A 306 33.21 -17.41 -43.01
C SER A 306 32.73 -17.79 -41.60
N THR A 307 31.84 -18.77 -41.50
CA THR A 307 31.38 -19.31 -40.19
C THR A 307 32.54 -19.87 -39.38
N LYS A 308 33.61 -20.39 -40.04
CA LYS A 308 34.79 -20.93 -39.38
C LYS A 308 35.56 -19.82 -38.64
N SER A 309 35.79 -18.66 -39.29
CA SER A 309 36.52 -17.56 -38.68
C SER A 309 35.74 -16.91 -37.53
N LEU A 310 34.40 -16.99 -37.55
CA LEU A 310 33.55 -16.54 -36.46
C LEU A 310 33.56 -17.54 -35.31
N LYS A 311 33.54 -18.84 -35.60
CA LYS A 311 33.61 -19.88 -34.57
C LYS A 311 34.92 -19.82 -33.78
N ASP A 312 36.05 -19.48 -34.44
CA ASP A 312 37.34 -19.31 -33.77
C ASP A 312 37.37 -18.07 -32.81
N ARG A 313 36.34 -17.22 -32.82
CA ARG A 313 36.15 -16.08 -31.91
C ARG A 313 35.26 -16.35 -30.72
N THR A 314 34.62 -17.54 -30.69
CA THR A 314 33.80 -17.89 -29.51
C THR A 314 34.71 -18.21 -28.33
N THR A 315 34.36 -17.70 -27.15
CA THR A 315 35.08 -17.93 -25.88
C THR A 315 34.55 -19.16 -25.14
N ILE A 316 33.40 -19.71 -25.58
CA ILE A 316 32.70 -20.83 -24.97
C ILE A 316 33.01 -22.13 -25.75
N SER A 317 33.08 -23.28 -25.04
CA SER A 317 33.31 -24.58 -25.60
C SER A 317 32.24 -25.59 -25.18
N GLU A 318 32.01 -26.61 -26.05
CA GLU A 318 31.12 -27.71 -25.72
C GLU A 318 31.62 -28.48 -24.49
N GLY A 319 30.74 -28.77 -23.55
CA GLY A 319 31.05 -29.46 -22.29
C GLY A 319 31.48 -28.58 -21.14
N ASP A 320 31.79 -27.30 -21.37
CA ASP A 320 32.05 -26.33 -20.31
C ASP A 320 30.77 -26.04 -19.51
N TRP A 321 30.92 -25.60 -18.26
CA TRP A 321 29.79 -25.15 -17.50
C TRP A 321 29.22 -23.89 -18.11
N TYR A 322 27.87 -23.81 -18.17
CA TYR A 322 27.18 -22.61 -18.65
C TYR A 322 27.63 -21.39 -17.86
N ASN A 323 27.91 -20.31 -18.56
CA ASN A 323 28.30 -19.04 -17.98
C ASN A 323 27.73 -17.92 -18.84
N ALA A 324 26.73 -17.20 -18.30
CA ALA A 324 26.06 -16.13 -19.02
C ALA A 324 27.00 -14.98 -19.39
N GLU A 325 28.04 -14.69 -18.57
CA GLU A 325 29.03 -13.66 -18.85
C GLU A 325 29.90 -14.05 -20.07
N GLU A 326 30.28 -15.30 -20.17
CA GLU A 326 31.04 -15.81 -21.35
C GLU A 326 30.19 -15.81 -22.61
N VAL A 327 28.86 -16.07 -22.50
CA VAL A 327 27.95 -15.92 -23.65
C VAL A 327 27.92 -14.48 -24.13
N GLU A 328 27.81 -13.52 -23.21
CA GLU A 328 27.79 -12.08 -23.52
C GLU A 328 29.14 -11.64 -24.14
N LYS A 329 30.26 -12.09 -23.59
CA LYS A 329 31.60 -11.86 -24.17
C LYS A 329 31.74 -12.42 -25.58
N THR A 330 31.22 -13.62 -25.78
CA THR A 330 31.23 -14.26 -27.12
C THR A 330 30.37 -13.43 -28.10
N ALA A 331 29.16 -13.02 -27.70
CA ALA A 331 28.30 -12.21 -28.54
C ALA A 331 28.97 -10.84 -28.89
N THR A 332 29.63 -10.23 -27.90
CA THR A 332 30.39 -8.99 -28.10
C THR A 332 31.56 -9.18 -29.07
N ALA A 333 32.38 -10.23 -28.87
CA ALA A 333 33.50 -10.52 -29.74
C ALA A 333 33.10 -10.84 -31.19
N LEU A 334 31.97 -11.54 -31.36
CA LEU A 334 31.41 -11.78 -32.69
C LEU A 334 30.87 -10.46 -33.31
N SER A 335 30.22 -9.60 -32.55
CA SER A 335 29.73 -8.30 -33.01
C SER A 335 30.89 -7.40 -33.46
N GLU A 336 31.97 -7.33 -32.70
CA GLU A 336 33.16 -6.58 -33.05
C GLU A 336 33.85 -7.14 -34.32
N ALA A 337 33.96 -8.46 -34.43
CA ALA A 337 34.54 -9.11 -35.60
C ALA A 337 33.74 -8.81 -36.89
N VAL A 338 32.42 -8.91 -36.80
CA VAL A 338 31.51 -8.63 -37.92
C VAL A 338 31.50 -7.15 -38.26
N GLY A 339 31.53 -6.25 -37.24
CA GLY A 339 31.66 -4.81 -37.40
C GLY A 339 32.95 -4.40 -38.12
N ALA A 340 34.10 -5.04 -37.77
CA ALA A 340 35.39 -4.81 -38.40
C ALA A 340 35.43 -5.23 -39.90
N MET A 341 34.53 -6.15 -40.31
CA MET A 341 34.36 -6.54 -41.70
C MET A 341 33.38 -5.65 -42.50
N GLY A 342 32.92 -4.54 -41.87
CA GLY A 342 32.06 -3.55 -42.52
C GLY A 342 30.57 -3.69 -42.27
N TYR A 343 30.14 -4.66 -41.46
CA TYR A 343 28.72 -4.89 -41.11
C TYR A 343 28.36 -4.24 -39.79
N ALA A 344 28.27 -2.90 -39.77
CA ALA A 344 28.06 -2.10 -38.56
C ALA A 344 26.74 -2.33 -37.82
N PHE A 345 25.74 -2.96 -38.43
CA PHE A 345 24.41 -3.19 -37.88
C PHE A 345 24.03 -4.69 -37.88
N ALA A 346 24.98 -5.57 -37.71
CA ALA A 346 24.69 -6.98 -37.57
C ALA A 346 24.07 -7.31 -36.20
N ASP A 347 22.93 -8.00 -36.22
CA ASP A 347 22.25 -8.51 -35.03
C ASP A 347 22.77 -9.90 -34.71
N ILE A 348 23.38 -10.07 -33.55
CA ILE A 348 23.87 -11.34 -33.03
C ILE A 348 22.95 -11.83 -31.94
N ARG A 349 22.40 -13.01 -32.14
CA ARG A 349 21.41 -13.62 -31.22
C ARG A 349 21.88 -14.98 -30.74
#